data_55b779b21dc225c776ffb649506884d7
#
_entry.id   55b779b21dc225c776ffb649506884d7
#
_cell.length_a   1.000
_cell.length_b   1.000
_cell.length_c   1.000
_cell.angle_alpha   90.00
_cell.angle_beta   90.00
_cell.angle_gamma   90.00
#
_symmetry.space_group_name_H-M   'P 1'
#
loop_
_entity.id
_entity.type
_entity.pdbx_description
1 polymer ?
#
loop_
_entity_poly.entity_id
_entity_poly.type
_entity_poly.pdbx_seq_one_letter_code
_entity_poly.pdbx_strand_id
1 'polypeptide(L)'
;MRIINSKEQIVIILRPSRIDIEFPRINKNLINKLLEKAQVILSDLSWILEHPLGNRIAFRSDFCIFDDELNAMRALSKNLNVVTNSNETTEMSIRLNTPEVIQGEPVNIVTNINNAIIGVKKDQEETKRKSSLITYDVNTVVTNTENRFEFETLLPYYEEMINNVFERSEHFN
;
A
#
# COMPACT_ATOMS: atom_id res chain seq x y z
N MET A 1 8.32 2.55 -19.81
CA MET A 1 7.38 3.60 -20.30
C MET A 1 6.54 4.08 -19.14
N ARG A 2 6.16 5.34 -19.12
CA ARG A 2 5.29 5.93 -18.07
C ARG A 2 4.12 6.64 -18.76
N ILE A 3 2.91 6.32 -18.34
CA ILE A 3 1.65 6.92 -18.83
C ILE A 3 1.02 7.66 -17.65
N ILE A 4 0.62 8.90 -17.84
CA ILE A 4 0.08 9.75 -16.77
C ILE A 4 -1.29 10.26 -17.20
N ASN A 5 -2.33 9.95 -16.41
CA ASN A 5 -3.60 10.65 -16.47
C ASN A 5 -3.57 11.79 -15.45
N SER A 6 -3.22 12.99 -15.89
CA SER A 6 -3.06 14.15 -15.00
C SER A 6 -4.37 14.61 -14.35
N LYS A 7 -5.52 14.38 -14.99
CA LYS A 7 -6.84 14.73 -14.44
C LYS A 7 -7.22 13.86 -13.24
N GLU A 8 -6.89 12.57 -13.32
CA GLU A 8 -7.20 11.60 -12.27
C GLU A 8 -6.01 11.27 -11.38
N GLN A 9 -4.83 11.82 -11.71
CA GLN A 9 -3.57 11.56 -11.02
C GLN A 9 -3.16 10.08 -10.97
N ILE A 10 -3.62 9.30 -11.95
CA ILE A 10 -3.25 7.88 -12.08
C ILE A 10 -1.97 7.80 -12.92
N VAL A 11 -1.02 6.99 -12.46
CA VAL A 11 0.23 6.76 -13.17
C VAL A 11 0.39 5.27 -13.42
N ILE A 12 0.64 4.89 -14.68
CA ILE A 12 0.97 3.52 -15.07
C ILE A 12 2.44 3.49 -15.50
N ILE A 13 3.22 2.62 -14.88
CA ILE A 13 4.63 2.45 -15.19
C ILE A 13 4.85 1.03 -15.71
N LEU A 14 5.22 0.93 -16.98
CA LEU A 14 5.55 -0.33 -17.63
C LEU A 14 7.06 -0.55 -17.58
N ARG A 15 7.48 -1.64 -16.96
CA ARG A 15 8.86 -2.12 -16.86
C ARG A 15 8.95 -3.51 -17.51
N PRO A 16 10.12 -4.01 -17.90
CA PRO A 16 10.24 -5.31 -18.56
C PRO A 16 9.62 -6.50 -17.82
N SER A 17 9.61 -6.46 -16.50
CA SER A 17 9.12 -7.56 -15.64
C SER A 17 8.03 -7.14 -14.68
N ARG A 18 7.50 -5.91 -14.79
CA ARG A 18 6.57 -5.37 -13.79
C ARG A 18 5.72 -4.24 -14.36
N ILE A 19 4.47 -4.24 -13.98
CA ILE A 19 3.55 -3.14 -14.21
C ILE A 19 3.16 -2.56 -12.85
N ASP A 20 3.35 -1.26 -12.69
CA ASP A 20 2.91 -0.53 -11.50
C ASP A 20 1.74 0.39 -11.90
N ILE A 21 0.66 0.35 -11.14
CA ILE A 21 -0.46 1.27 -11.24
C ILE A 21 -0.53 2.05 -9.93
N GLU A 22 -0.23 3.34 -10.02
CA GLU A 22 -0.21 4.24 -8.87
C GLU A 22 -1.49 5.08 -8.87
N PHE A 23 -2.19 5.07 -7.76
CA PHE A 23 -3.38 5.89 -7.53
C PHE A 23 -3.07 7.02 -6.56
N PRO A 24 -3.77 8.17 -6.68
CA PRO A 24 -3.62 9.26 -5.73
C PRO A 24 -4.18 8.86 -4.36
N ARG A 25 -4.06 9.78 -3.40
CA ARG A 25 -4.63 9.60 -2.06
C ARG A 25 -6.07 9.13 -2.11
N ILE A 26 -6.34 8.04 -1.40
CA ILE A 26 -7.64 7.40 -1.34
C ILE A 26 -8.10 7.45 0.11
N ASN A 27 -9.40 7.68 0.30
CA ASN A 27 -10.07 7.38 1.56
C ASN A 27 -10.91 6.10 1.41
N LYS A 28 -11.30 5.49 2.52
CA LYS A 28 -12.07 4.25 2.55
C LYS A 28 -13.34 4.31 1.67
N ASN A 29 -13.99 5.47 1.59
CA ASN A 29 -15.23 5.64 0.82
C ASN A 29 -15.02 5.64 -0.71
N LEU A 30 -13.77 5.71 -1.18
CA LEU A 30 -13.42 5.72 -2.60
C LEU A 30 -12.86 4.39 -3.10
N ILE A 31 -12.79 3.36 -2.24
CA ILE A 31 -12.18 2.06 -2.61
C ILE A 31 -12.90 1.45 -3.80
N ASN A 32 -14.23 1.38 -3.79
CA ASN A 32 -14.98 0.79 -4.90
C ASN A 32 -14.71 1.50 -6.23
N LYS A 33 -14.65 2.82 -6.21
CA LYS A 33 -14.30 3.61 -7.39
C LYS A 33 -12.87 3.37 -7.87
N LEU A 34 -11.96 3.09 -6.96
CA LEU A 34 -10.58 2.71 -7.30
C LEU A 34 -10.54 1.33 -7.93
N LEU A 35 -11.26 0.37 -7.38
CA LEU A 35 -11.34 -0.99 -7.91
C LEU A 35 -11.96 -1.00 -9.32
N GLU A 36 -13.05 -0.25 -9.55
CA GLU A 36 -13.64 -0.07 -10.88
C GLU A 36 -12.62 0.46 -11.90
N LYS A 37 -11.83 1.48 -11.51
CA LYS A 37 -10.79 2.02 -12.39
C LYS A 37 -9.64 1.03 -12.61
N ALA A 38 -9.23 0.32 -11.56
CA ALA A 38 -8.21 -0.70 -11.67
C ALA A 38 -8.63 -1.81 -12.65
N GLN A 39 -9.89 -2.22 -12.58
CA GLN A 39 -10.45 -3.23 -13.50
C GLN A 39 -10.39 -2.77 -14.96
N VAL A 40 -10.81 -1.55 -15.26
CA VAL A 40 -10.73 -0.99 -16.62
C VAL A 40 -9.29 -0.98 -17.12
N ILE A 41 -8.36 -0.48 -16.30
CA ILE A 41 -6.94 -0.42 -16.66
C ILE A 41 -6.36 -1.82 -16.90
N LEU A 42 -6.67 -2.78 -16.04
CA LEU A 42 -6.19 -4.16 -16.17
C LEU A 42 -6.75 -4.83 -17.42
N SER A 43 -8.04 -4.61 -17.74
CA SER A 43 -8.67 -5.12 -18.95
C SER A 43 -8.03 -4.54 -20.21
N ASP A 44 -7.82 -3.22 -20.25
CA ASP A 44 -7.16 -2.54 -21.37
C ASP A 44 -5.73 -3.04 -21.55
N LEU A 45 -4.98 -3.20 -20.44
CA LEU A 45 -3.62 -3.73 -20.48
C LEU A 45 -3.58 -5.19 -20.91
N SER A 46 -4.55 -6.01 -20.50
CA SER A 46 -4.66 -7.40 -20.94
C SER A 46 -4.80 -7.48 -22.44
N TRP A 47 -5.67 -6.66 -23.02
CA TRP A 47 -5.88 -6.62 -24.47
C TRP A 47 -4.66 -6.10 -25.23
N ILE A 48 -4.04 -5.02 -24.77
CA ILE A 48 -2.86 -4.40 -25.41
C ILE A 48 -1.64 -5.34 -25.40
N LEU A 49 -1.49 -6.13 -24.33
CA LEU A 49 -0.36 -7.04 -24.11
C LEU A 49 -0.65 -8.49 -24.54
N GLU A 50 -1.74 -8.71 -25.28
CA GLU A 50 -2.14 -10.03 -25.78
C GLU A 50 -2.32 -11.07 -24.66
N HIS A 51 -3.09 -10.72 -23.63
CA HIS A 51 -3.43 -11.58 -22.48
C HIS A 51 -2.20 -12.12 -21.72
N PRO A 52 -1.35 -11.25 -21.18
CA PRO A 52 -0.16 -11.69 -20.48
C PRO A 52 -0.51 -12.36 -19.14
N LEU A 53 0.29 -13.33 -18.75
CA LEU A 53 0.22 -13.96 -17.44
C LEU A 53 1.29 -13.41 -16.51
N GLY A 54 0.87 -12.99 -15.31
CA GLY A 54 1.76 -12.62 -14.24
C GLY A 54 2.10 -13.80 -13.32
N ASN A 55 3.27 -13.79 -12.74
CA ASN A 55 3.65 -14.76 -11.70
C ASN A 55 3.50 -14.18 -10.29
N ARG A 56 3.37 -12.86 -10.16
CA ARG A 56 3.25 -12.16 -8.86
C ARG A 56 2.29 -10.99 -8.97
N ILE A 57 1.55 -10.80 -7.89
CA ILE A 57 0.75 -9.60 -7.66
C ILE A 57 1.14 -8.98 -6.31
N ALA A 58 1.00 -7.68 -6.21
CA ALA A 58 1.24 -6.95 -4.97
C ALA A 58 0.32 -5.72 -4.89
N PHE A 59 -0.02 -5.39 -3.66
CA PHE A 59 -0.68 -4.13 -3.31
C PHE A 59 0.11 -3.43 -2.22
N ARG A 60 0.42 -2.14 -2.43
CA ARG A 60 1.09 -1.33 -1.42
C ARG A 60 0.27 -0.08 -1.12
N SER A 61 0.16 0.23 0.16
CA SER A 61 -0.47 1.45 0.63
C SER A 61 0.34 2.11 1.73
N ASP A 62 0.41 3.43 1.69
CA ASP A 62 1.10 4.26 2.68
C ASP A 62 0.06 5.11 3.43
N PHE A 63 0.02 4.97 4.74
CA PHE A 63 -0.82 5.75 5.65
C PHE A 63 0.04 6.72 6.44
N CYS A 64 -0.43 7.95 6.53
CA CYS A 64 0.25 8.99 7.26
C CYS A 64 -0.62 9.42 8.45
N ILE A 65 -0.11 9.20 9.66
CA ILE A 65 -0.76 9.64 10.88
C ILE A 65 -0.04 10.90 11.34
N PHE A 66 -0.75 12.02 11.25
CA PHE A 66 -0.25 13.29 11.79
C PHE A 66 -0.53 13.33 13.28
N ASP A 67 0.53 13.26 14.06
CA ASP A 67 0.44 13.37 15.50
C ASP A 67 1.29 14.54 15.96
N ASP A 68 0.72 15.39 16.79
CA ASP A 68 1.48 16.49 17.38
C ASP A 68 2.41 15.96 18.50
N GLU A 69 2.20 14.74 18.99
CA GLU A 69 3.04 14.12 20.02
C GLU A 69 3.01 12.59 19.91
N LEU A 70 4.14 11.95 19.75
CA LEU A 70 4.56 10.58 20.19
C LEU A 70 3.46 9.48 20.42
N ASN A 71 2.18 9.76 20.16
CA ASN A 71 1.06 8.89 20.52
C ASN A 71 0.98 7.65 19.64
N ALA A 72 1.27 7.76 18.34
CA ALA A 72 1.32 6.60 17.45
C ALA A 72 2.44 5.65 17.86
N MET A 73 3.61 6.18 18.24
CA MET A 73 4.72 5.39 18.79
C MET A 73 4.36 4.75 20.13
N ARG A 74 3.61 5.46 20.99
CA ARG A 74 3.16 4.92 22.29
C ARG A 74 2.10 3.83 22.12
N ALA A 75 1.16 4.02 21.21
CA ALA A 75 0.16 2.99 20.90
C ALA A 75 0.82 1.73 20.34
N LEU A 76 1.79 1.89 19.43
CA LEU A 76 2.58 0.80 18.89
C LEU A 76 3.43 0.10 19.93
N SER A 77 4.14 0.85 20.78
CA SER A 77 4.97 0.26 21.85
C SER A 77 4.12 -0.54 22.85
N LYS A 78 2.92 -0.09 23.16
CA LYS A 78 1.98 -0.83 24.02
C LYS A 78 1.48 -2.12 23.34
N ASN A 79 1.11 -2.06 22.07
CA ASN A 79 0.60 -3.21 21.35
C ASN A 79 1.67 -4.26 21.05
N LEU A 80 2.94 -3.83 20.92
CA LEU A 80 4.07 -4.72 20.62
C LEU A 80 4.89 -5.11 21.87
N ASN A 81 4.49 -4.68 23.07
CA ASN A 81 5.26 -4.84 24.31
C ASN A 81 6.72 -4.33 24.18
N VAL A 82 6.95 -3.35 23.34
CA VAL A 82 8.28 -2.74 23.19
C VAL A 82 8.46 -1.69 24.28
N VAL A 83 9.44 -1.91 25.16
CA VAL A 83 9.81 -0.92 26.19
C VAL A 83 10.60 0.19 25.49
N THR A 84 9.96 1.33 25.25
CA THR A 84 10.66 2.52 24.78
C THR A 84 10.79 3.53 25.93
N ASN A 85 11.97 4.08 26.12
CA ASN A 85 12.13 5.28 26.94
C ASN A 85 11.67 6.48 26.06
N SER A 86 10.37 6.78 26.13
CA SER A 86 9.67 7.68 25.19
C SER A 86 10.23 9.12 25.16
N ASN A 87 11.00 9.52 26.19
CA ASN A 87 11.57 10.86 26.27
C ASN A 87 12.91 11.00 25.53
N GLU A 88 13.57 9.88 25.23
CA GLU A 88 14.89 9.85 24.59
C GLU A 88 14.88 9.25 23.18
N THR A 89 13.78 8.56 22.80
CA THR A 89 13.68 7.93 21.50
C THR A 89 13.36 8.97 20.44
N THR A 90 14.32 9.25 19.56
CA THR A 90 14.19 10.22 18.46
C THR A 90 13.82 9.59 17.14
N GLU A 91 14.08 8.29 17.00
CA GLU A 91 13.79 7.53 15.77
C GLU A 91 13.32 6.13 16.13
N MET A 92 12.30 5.65 15.40
CA MET A 92 11.82 4.29 15.50
C MET A 92 11.49 3.76 14.10
N SER A 93 11.91 2.53 13.84
CA SER A 93 11.53 1.77 12.65
C SER A 93 11.16 0.36 13.07
N ILE A 94 9.96 -0.07 12.68
CA ILE A 94 9.45 -1.43 12.96
C ILE A 94 9.08 -2.05 11.63
N ARG A 95 9.52 -3.30 11.42
CA ARG A 95 9.11 -4.12 10.30
C ARG A 95 8.55 -5.44 10.79
N LEU A 96 7.33 -5.73 10.41
CA LEU A 96 6.65 -6.99 10.66
C LEU A 96 6.36 -7.68 9.34
N ASN A 97 6.44 -9.01 9.31
CA ASN A 97 6.02 -9.81 8.17
C ASN A 97 5.05 -10.88 8.68
N THR A 98 3.81 -10.84 8.22
CA THR A 98 2.75 -11.78 8.59
C THR A 98 2.37 -12.59 7.36
N PRO A 99 2.60 -13.92 7.35
CA PRO A 99 2.12 -14.76 6.27
C PRO A 99 0.61 -14.98 6.40
N GLU A 100 -0.09 -14.90 5.26
CA GLU A 100 -1.52 -15.14 5.15
C GLU A 100 -1.87 -15.85 3.84
N VAL A 101 -3.16 -16.10 3.62
CA VAL A 101 -3.70 -16.67 2.37
C VAL A 101 -4.81 -15.74 1.88
N ILE A 102 -4.69 -15.28 0.63
CA ILE A 102 -5.70 -14.44 -0.05
C ILE A 102 -6.12 -15.15 -1.34
N GLN A 103 -7.41 -15.42 -1.50
CA GLN A 103 -7.95 -16.15 -2.66
C GLN A 103 -7.21 -17.48 -2.93
N GLY A 104 -6.80 -18.19 -1.88
CA GLY A 104 -6.04 -19.43 -2.00
C GLY A 104 -4.53 -19.25 -2.27
N GLU A 105 -4.04 -18.03 -2.50
CA GLU A 105 -2.64 -17.73 -2.73
C GLU A 105 -1.91 -17.36 -1.44
N PRO A 106 -0.75 -17.97 -1.15
CA PRO A 106 0.10 -17.55 -0.03
C PRO A 106 0.63 -16.13 -0.27
N VAL A 107 0.45 -15.26 0.69
CA VAL A 107 0.92 -13.88 0.65
C VAL A 107 1.75 -13.54 1.89
N ASN A 108 2.61 -12.53 1.75
CA ASN A 108 3.25 -11.85 2.85
C ASN A 108 2.61 -10.47 3.02
N ILE A 109 2.24 -10.13 4.24
CA ILE A 109 1.83 -8.78 4.62
C ILE A 109 2.97 -8.15 5.40
N VAL A 110 3.72 -7.29 4.74
CA VAL A 110 4.82 -6.55 5.34
C VAL A 110 4.32 -5.21 5.83
N THR A 111 4.35 -5.00 7.13
CA THR A 111 4.02 -3.72 7.77
C THR A 111 5.32 -3.04 8.18
N ASN A 112 5.58 -1.86 7.62
CA ASN A 112 6.68 -1.00 8.06
C ASN A 112 6.11 0.25 8.72
N ILE A 113 6.64 0.60 9.89
CA ILE A 113 6.23 1.77 10.65
C ILE A 113 7.47 2.59 10.94
N ASN A 114 7.47 3.83 10.47
CA ASN A 114 8.61 4.72 10.59
C ASN A 114 8.14 6.12 11.04
N ASN A 115 8.99 6.80 11.79
CA ASN A 115 8.83 8.23 11.97
C ASN A 115 9.17 8.94 10.66
N ALA A 116 8.39 9.94 10.33
CA ALA A 116 8.59 10.74 9.13
C ALA A 116 8.36 12.23 9.41
N ILE A 117 9.01 13.06 8.63
CA ILE A 117 8.69 14.49 8.54
C ILE A 117 8.06 14.70 7.17
N ILE A 118 6.79 15.11 7.17
CA ILE A 118 6.03 15.27 5.94
C ILE A 118 5.79 16.75 5.68
N GLY A 119 6.14 17.18 4.47
CA GLY A 119 5.76 18.48 3.95
C GLY A 119 4.27 18.51 3.62
N VAL A 120 3.50 19.34 4.29
CA VAL A 120 2.09 19.60 3.97
C VAL A 120 2.01 20.94 3.24
N LYS A 121 1.58 20.92 1.99
CA LYS A 121 1.41 22.12 1.19
C LYS A 121 -0.04 22.61 1.29
N LYS A 122 -0.22 23.81 1.82
CA LYS A 122 -1.49 24.49 1.87
C LYS A 122 -1.31 25.91 1.33
N ASP A 123 -2.07 26.30 0.31
CA ASP A 123 -2.12 27.67 -0.24
C ASP A 123 -0.74 28.28 -0.56
N GLN A 124 0.19 27.51 -1.13
CA GLN A 124 1.58 27.87 -1.45
C GLN A 124 2.58 27.84 -0.26
N GLU A 125 2.12 27.67 0.95
CA GLU A 125 3.00 27.48 2.10
C GLU A 125 3.25 25.99 2.34
N GLU A 126 4.52 25.62 2.50
CA GLU A 126 4.93 24.29 2.88
C GLU A 126 5.26 24.25 4.38
N THR A 127 4.45 23.53 5.14
CA THR A 127 4.71 23.29 6.56
C THR A 127 5.21 21.88 6.76
N LYS A 128 6.28 21.71 7.54
CA LYS A 128 6.80 20.40 7.92
C LYS A 128 6.13 19.93 9.19
N ARG A 129 5.52 18.73 9.14
CA ARG A 129 4.86 18.12 10.30
C ARG A 129 5.51 16.77 10.61
N LYS A 130 5.73 16.52 11.89
CA LYS A 130 6.10 15.18 12.37
C LYS A 130 4.90 14.25 12.16
N SER A 131 5.17 13.03 11.76
CA SER A 131 4.15 12.03 11.47
C SER A 131 4.71 10.63 11.64
N SER A 132 3.83 9.66 11.78
CA SER A 132 4.17 8.25 11.60
C SER A 132 3.72 7.81 10.21
N LEU A 133 4.62 7.21 9.46
CA LEU A 133 4.34 6.60 8.16
C LEU A 133 4.19 5.10 8.36
N ILE A 134 3.02 4.58 8.06
CA ILE A 134 2.72 3.14 8.07
C ILE A 134 2.60 2.70 6.63
N THR A 135 3.48 1.81 6.20
CA THR A 135 3.44 1.19 4.88
C THR A 135 2.99 -0.25 5.02
N TYR A 136 1.96 -0.63 4.30
CA TYR A 136 1.59 -2.02 4.07
C TYR A 136 2.00 -2.43 2.67
N ASP A 137 2.68 -3.57 2.56
CA ASP A 137 3.07 -4.20 1.29
C ASP A 137 2.57 -5.65 1.34
N VAL A 138 1.43 -5.89 0.69
CA VAL A 138 0.83 -7.22 0.55
C VAL A 138 1.28 -7.79 -0.78
N ASN A 139 1.99 -8.90 -0.74
CA ASN A 139 2.54 -9.49 -1.96
C ASN A 139 2.51 -11.02 -1.92
N THR A 140 2.29 -11.65 -3.07
CA THR A 140 2.38 -13.09 -3.21
C THR A 140 3.83 -13.57 -3.00
N VAL A 141 4.01 -14.78 -2.45
CA VAL A 141 5.33 -15.29 -2.13
C VAL A 141 6.20 -15.48 -3.38
N VAL A 142 7.49 -15.12 -3.27
CA VAL A 142 8.45 -15.15 -4.39
C VAL A 142 8.82 -16.57 -4.84
N THR A 143 8.59 -17.58 -4.01
CA THR A 143 8.97 -18.95 -4.31
C THR A 143 8.13 -19.60 -5.40
N ASN A 144 6.90 -19.12 -5.61
CA ASN A 144 6.08 -19.55 -6.74
C ASN A 144 6.35 -18.66 -7.96
N THR A 145 7.04 -19.20 -8.95
CA THR A 145 7.43 -18.50 -10.18
C THR A 145 6.53 -18.83 -11.37
N GLU A 146 5.48 -19.63 -11.16
CA GLU A 146 4.52 -19.97 -12.22
C GLU A 146 3.72 -18.75 -12.65
N ASN A 147 3.56 -18.59 -13.95
CA ASN A 147 2.67 -17.59 -14.53
C ASN A 147 1.22 -18.07 -14.40
N ARG A 148 0.43 -17.45 -13.51
CA ARG A 148 -0.91 -17.90 -13.14
C ARG A 148 -1.93 -16.80 -12.95
N PHE A 149 -1.49 -15.55 -12.98
CA PHE A 149 -2.37 -14.39 -12.79
C PHE A 149 -2.73 -13.79 -14.14
N GLU A 150 -3.96 -13.98 -14.57
CA GLU A 150 -4.55 -13.30 -15.71
C GLU A 150 -5.05 -11.92 -15.28
N PHE A 151 -4.75 -10.89 -16.03
CA PHE A 151 -5.07 -9.50 -15.67
C PHE A 151 -6.56 -9.26 -15.46
N GLU A 152 -7.40 -9.95 -16.21
CA GLU A 152 -8.85 -9.83 -16.13
C GLU A 152 -9.44 -10.43 -14.85
N THR A 153 -8.72 -11.37 -14.23
CA THR A 153 -9.15 -12.08 -13.01
C THR A 153 -8.53 -11.55 -11.72
N LEU A 154 -7.74 -10.47 -11.78
CA LEU A 154 -7.01 -9.95 -10.62
C LEU A 154 -7.86 -9.19 -9.61
N LEU A 155 -9.03 -8.70 -10.01
CA LEU A 155 -9.82 -7.80 -9.17
C LEU A 155 -10.16 -8.38 -7.79
N PRO A 156 -10.63 -9.64 -7.65
CA PRO A 156 -10.92 -10.22 -6.34
C PRO A 156 -9.71 -10.28 -5.40
N TYR A 157 -8.50 -10.51 -5.95
CA TYR A 157 -7.27 -10.48 -5.16
C TYR A 157 -6.99 -9.09 -4.61
N TYR A 158 -7.08 -8.06 -5.47
CA TYR A 158 -6.85 -6.68 -5.03
C TYR A 158 -7.91 -6.20 -4.06
N GLU A 159 -9.17 -6.58 -4.24
CA GLU A 159 -10.25 -6.24 -3.32
C GLU A 159 -9.95 -6.79 -1.92
N GLU A 160 -9.57 -8.06 -1.81
CA GLU A 160 -9.24 -8.68 -0.53
C GLU A 160 -7.95 -8.10 0.08
N MET A 161 -6.90 -7.85 -0.74
CA MET A 161 -5.68 -7.20 -0.28
C MET A 161 -5.96 -5.80 0.29
N ILE A 162 -6.79 -5.01 -0.38
CA ILE A 162 -7.17 -3.66 0.04
C ILE A 162 -7.95 -3.71 1.34
N ASN A 163 -8.97 -4.57 1.42
CA ASN A 163 -9.80 -4.71 2.63
C ASN A 163 -8.94 -5.12 3.83
N ASN A 164 -8.07 -6.10 3.67
CA ASN A 164 -7.14 -6.54 4.71
C ASN A 164 -6.24 -5.40 5.22
N VAL A 165 -5.71 -4.57 4.31
CA VAL A 165 -4.89 -3.41 4.67
C VAL A 165 -5.70 -2.36 5.43
N PHE A 166 -6.92 -2.07 5.00
CA PHE A 166 -7.77 -1.09 5.69
C PHE A 166 -8.21 -1.57 7.07
N GLU A 167 -8.60 -2.83 7.23
CA GLU A 167 -8.92 -3.42 8.55
C GLU A 167 -7.74 -3.30 9.52
N ARG A 168 -6.52 -3.62 9.05
CA ARG A 168 -5.30 -3.46 9.85
C ARG A 168 -5.01 -1.99 10.20
N SER A 169 -5.30 -1.07 9.29
CA SER A 169 -5.06 0.36 9.53
C SER A 169 -5.99 0.95 10.60
N GLU A 170 -7.17 0.37 10.82
CA GLU A 170 -8.11 0.81 11.86
C GLU A 170 -7.56 0.62 13.28
N HIS A 171 -6.59 -0.27 13.47
CA HIS A 171 -5.93 -0.46 14.78
C HIS A 171 -5.02 0.71 15.18
N PHE A 172 -4.74 1.64 14.27
CA PHE A 172 -3.87 2.79 14.50
C PHE A 172 -4.62 4.14 14.56
N ASN A 173 -5.95 4.11 14.44
CA ASN A 173 -6.81 5.29 14.55
C ASN A 173 -7.36 5.51 15.96
#